data_bba069f305a8769f07253d8e672656e8
#
_entry.id   bba069f305a8769f07253d8e672656e8
#
_cell.length_a   1.000
_cell.length_b   1.000
_cell.length_c   1.000
_cell.angle_alpha   90.00
_cell.angle_beta   90.00
_cell.angle_gamma   90.00
#
_symmetry.space_group_name_H-M   'P 1'
#
loop_
_entity.id
_entity.type
_entity.pdbx_description
1 polymer ?
#
loop_
_entity_poly.entity_id
_entity_poly.type
_entity_poly.pdbx_seq_one_letter_code
_entity_poly.pdbx_strand_id
1 'polypeptide(L)'
;AYNYQEKLLTKTTTKRTFWVARIARIYPLHLLTLLIAACIGGYVQYSDTTDWIKHFVASTFLLQPFFPSADYFFSFNSPSWSLGCEQLFYFCFPFVIPFLNSRRKLLVILSICLPVMLAGMYLTADEQIKAYWYVNPITRLPDFFVGVLLYQIYQALHNKKISYSTGTLSEVASVALFLLFYLCA
;
A
#
# COMPACT_ATOMS: atom_id res chain seq x y z
N ALA A 1 10.44 -3.53 -0.89
CA ALA A 1 11.53 -3.75 -1.85
C ALA A 1 12.87 -4.00 -1.14
N TYR A 2 13.36 -3.06 -0.32
CA TYR A 2 14.70 -3.04 0.27
C TYR A 2 15.21 -4.40 0.79
N ASN A 3 14.44 -5.11 1.60
CA ASN A 3 14.89 -6.33 2.27
C ASN A 3 14.76 -7.62 1.45
N TYR A 4 13.94 -7.63 0.40
CA TYR A 4 13.54 -8.88 -0.24
C TYR A 4 13.70 -8.89 -1.76
N GLN A 5 13.83 -7.73 -2.42
CA GLN A 5 13.94 -7.68 -3.88
C GLN A 5 15.15 -8.49 -4.36
N GLU A 6 16.33 -8.22 -3.81
CA GLU A 6 17.55 -8.92 -4.15
C GLU A 6 17.47 -10.41 -3.83
N LYS A 7 16.96 -10.75 -2.63
CA LYS A 7 16.80 -12.14 -2.18
C LYS A 7 15.88 -12.97 -3.07
N LEU A 8 14.82 -12.36 -3.60
CA LEU A 8 13.92 -13.03 -4.54
C LEU A 8 14.54 -13.16 -5.93
N LEU A 9 15.26 -12.15 -6.41
CA LEU A 9 15.96 -12.18 -7.70
C LEU A 9 17.10 -13.21 -7.71
N THR A 10 17.88 -13.29 -6.64
CA THR A 10 18.99 -14.27 -6.47
C THR A 10 18.49 -15.66 -6.04
N LYS A 11 17.16 -15.83 -5.87
CA LYS A 11 16.53 -17.08 -5.40
C LYS A 11 17.03 -17.58 -4.04
N THR A 12 17.64 -16.72 -3.22
CA THR A 12 18.05 -17.03 -1.85
C THR A 12 16.86 -17.14 -0.89
N THR A 13 15.70 -16.63 -1.29
CA THR A 13 14.43 -16.76 -0.57
C THR A 13 13.35 -17.24 -1.54
N THR A 14 12.53 -18.21 -1.08
CA THR A 14 11.40 -18.69 -1.89
C THR A 14 10.19 -17.75 -1.73
N LYS A 15 9.29 -17.75 -2.74
CA LYS A 15 8.02 -17.01 -2.66
C LYS A 15 7.22 -17.41 -1.41
N ARG A 16 7.17 -18.71 -1.09
CA ARG A 16 6.48 -19.24 0.09
C ARG A 16 7.05 -18.67 1.39
N THR A 17 8.37 -18.70 1.54
CA THR A 17 9.04 -18.15 2.73
C THR A 17 8.76 -16.65 2.89
N PHE A 18 8.76 -15.91 1.77
CA PHE A 18 8.40 -14.49 1.77
C PHE A 18 6.97 -14.27 2.26
N TRP A 19 5.97 -14.98 1.71
CA TRP A 19 4.57 -14.81 2.12
C TRP A 19 4.33 -15.21 3.57
N VAL A 20 4.87 -16.35 4.01
CA VAL A 20 4.76 -16.78 5.42
C VAL A 20 5.30 -15.70 6.36
N ALA A 21 6.45 -15.12 6.07
CA ALA A 21 7.04 -14.04 6.87
C ALA A 21 6.15 -12.78 6.89
N ARG A 22 5.43 -12.46 5.81
CA ARG A 22 4.52 -11.32 5.74
C ARG A 22 3.23 -11.57 6.49
N ILE A 23 2.62 -12.74 6.31
CA ILE A 23 1.42 -13.15 7.03
C ILE A 23 1.71 -13.17 8.55
N ALA A 24 2.80 -13.80 8.97
CA ALA A 24 3.19 -13.86 10.38
C ALA A 24 3.43 -12.47 11.01
N ARG A 25 3.77 -11.47 10.20
CA ARG A 25 3.95 -10.09 10.68
C ARG A 25 2.63 -9.33 10.84
N ILE A 26 1.66 -9.53 9.95
CA ILE A 26 0.42 -8.75 9.90
C ILE A 26 -0.70 -9.42 10.69
N TYR A 27 -0.95 -10.69 10.45
CA TYR A 27 -2.15 -11.38 10.89
C TYR A 27 -2.31 -11.50 12.41
N PRO A 28 -1.28 -11.77 13.23
CA PRO A 28 -1.48 -11.95 14.67
C PRO A 28 -2.08 -10.70 15.33
N LEU A 29 -1.53 -9.52 15.06
CA LEU A 29 -2.04 -8.28 15.61
C LEU A 29 -3.38 -7.88 14.98
N HIS A 30 -3.53 -8.08 13.68
CA HIS A 30 -4.78 -7.79 12.97
C HIS A 30 -5.94 -8.62 13.53
N LEU A 31 -5.80 -9.93 13.67
CA LEU A 31 -6.85 -10.79 14.21
C LEU A 31 -7.16 -10.47 15.67
N LEU A 32 -6.16 -10.18 16.49
CA LEU A 32 -6.36 -9.75 17.86
C LEU A 32 -7.22 -8.49 17.93
N THR A 33 -6.84 -7.45 17.17
CA THR A 33 -7.58 -6.18 17.14
C THR A 33 -8.97 -6.32 16.53
N LEU A 34 -9.14 -7.18 15.52
CA LEU A 34 -10.44 -7.50 14.92
C LEU A 34 -11.36 -8.18 15.94
N LEU A 35 -10.86 -9.16 16.69
CA LEU A 35 -11.64 -9.86 17.74
C LEU A 35 -12.05 -8.89 18.84
N ILE A 36 -11.13 -8.04 19.31
CA ILE A 36 -11.46 -7.01 20.32
C ILE A 36 -12.55 -6.09 19.78
N ALA A 37 -12.42 -5.58 18.56
CA ALA A 37 -13.41 -4.70 17.94
C ALA A 37 -14.77 -5.39 17.76
N ALA A 38 -14.78 -6.67 17.37
CA ALA A 38 -15.99 -7.46 17.24
C ALA A 38 -16.71 -7.67 18.59
N CYS A 39 -15.97 -7.85 19.68
CA CYS A 39 -16.55 -8.00 21.02
C CYS A 39 -17.07 -6.68 21.61
N ILE A 40 -16.42 -5.55 21.34
CA ILE A 40 -16.76 -4.26 21.98
C ILE A 40 -17.90 -3.53 21.26
N GLY A 41 -17.91 -3.52 19.93
CA GLY A 41 -18.81 -2.67 19.15
C GLY A 41 -19.50 -3.32 17.97
N GLY A 42 -19.09 -4.53 17.61
CA GLY A 42 -19.48 -5.14 16.34
C GLY A 42 -20.98 -5.38 16.14
N TYR A 43 -21.76 -5.53 17.22
CA TYR A 43 -23.20 -5.75 17.10
C TYR A 43 -24.04 -4.47 16.97
N VAL A 44 -23.52 -3.34 17.45
CA VAL A 44 -24.27 -2.07 17.45
C VAL A 44 -24.25 -1.39 16.08
N GLN A 45 -23.28 -1.73 15.23
CA GLN A 45 -23.04 -1.08 13.95
C GLN A 45 -23.80 -1.72 12.78
N TYR A 46 -24.27 -2.97 12.92
CA TYR A 46 -24.86 -3.74 11.81
C TYR A 46 -26.34 -4.02 12.03
N SER A 47 -27.11 -3.94 10.94
CA SER A 47 -28.58 -4.07 10.96
C SER A 47 -29.05 -5.49 11.27
N ASP A 48 -28.30 -6.49 10.87
CA ASP A 48 -28.61 -7.90 11.13
C ASP A 48 -27.34 -8.76 11.27
N THR A 49 -27.51 -9.99 11.75
CA THR A 49 -26.42 -10.97 11.94
C THR A 49 -25.75 -11.36 10.63
N THR A 50 -26.49 -11.41 9.53
CA THR A 50 -25.95 -11.80 8.21
C THR A 50 -25.00 -10.73 7.68
N ASP A 51 -25.36 -9.48 7.85
CA ASP A 51 -24.54 -8.34 7.47
C ASP A 51 -23.27 -8.28 8.33
N TRP A 52 -23.40 -8.43 9.64
CA TRP A 52 -22.26 -8.56 10.54
C TRP A 52 -21.27 -9.66 10.10
N ILE A 53 -21.77 -10.86 9.75
CA ILE A 53 -20.94 -11.99 9.29
C ILE A 53 -20.19 -11.63 8.01
N LYS A 54 -20.84 -11.00 7.02
CA LYS A 54 -20.20 -10.59 5.77
C LYS A 54 -19.02 -9.64 6.03
N HIS A 55 -19.24 -8.63 6.84
CA HIS A 55 -18.20 -7.65 7.19
C HIS A 55 -17.08 -8.30 8.02
N PHE A 56 -17.41 -9.19 8.96
CA PHE A 56 -16.42 -9.91 9.75
C PHE A 56 -15.54 -10.82 8.89
N VAL A 57 -16.14 -11.57 7.95
CA VAL A 57 -15.40 -12.43 7.01
C VAL A 57 -14.53 -11.58 6.08
N ALA A 58 -15.06 -10.50 5.52
CA ALA A 58 -14.28 -9.60 4.67
C ALA A 58 -13.10 -9.00 5.43
N SER A 59 -13.31 -8.57 6.69
CA SER A 59 -12.24 -8.02 7.54
C SER A 59 -11.22 -9.10 7.93
N THR A 60 -11.65 -10.31 8.24
CA THR A 60 -10.74 -11.42 8.59
C THR A 60 -9.73 -11.71 7.48
N PHE A 61 -10.17 -11.67 6.23
CA PHE A 61 -9.30 -11.89 5.07
C PHE A 61 -8.69 -10.62 4.48
N LEU A 62 -8.88 -9.46 5.13
CA LEU A 62 -8.40 -8.15 4.65
C LEU A 62 -8.94 -7.79 3.25
N LEU A 63 -10.16 -8.23 2.94
CA LEU A 63 -10.84 -7.99 1.67
C LEU A 63 -11.72 -6.73 1.67
N GLN A 64 -11.99 -6.15 2.85
CA GLN A 64 -12.85 -4.99 3.02
C GLN A 64 -12.49 -3.79 2.14
N PRO A 65 -11.22 -3.45 1.83
CA PRO A 65 -10.91 -2.29 1.00
C PRO A 65 -11.19 -2.48 -0.50
N PHE A 66 -11.56 -3.70 -0.92
CA PHE A 66 -11.99 -3.96 -2.30
C PHE A 66 -13.46 -3.60 -2.54
N PHE A 67 -14.24 -3.42 -1.47
CA PHE A 67 -15.65 -3.02 -1.57
C PHE A 67 -15.74 -1.50 -1.50
N PRO A 68 -16.37 -0.83 -2.48
CA PRO A 68 -16.43 0.63 -2.55
C PRO A 68 -17.51 1.23 -1.63
N SER A 69 -17.59 0.77 -0.40
CA SER A 69 -18.51 1.24 0.63
C SER A 69 -17.77 1.54 1.93
N ALA A 70 -18.09 2.69 2.55
CA ALA A 70 -17.50 3.10 3.82
C ALA A 70 -17.79 2.08 4.93
N ASP A 71 -18.97 1.46 4.90
CA ASP A 71 -19.38 0.44 5.86
C ASP A 71 -18.45 -0.78 5.81
N TYR A 72 -17.96 -1.14 4.62
CA TYR A 72 -17.00 -2.23 4.46
C TYR A 72 -15.59 -1.82 4.84
N PHE A 73 -15.01 -0.81 4.21
CA PHE A 73 -13.58 -0.53 4.39
C PHE A 73 -13.24 0.07 5.76
N PHE A 74 -14.24 0.59 6.50
CA PHE A 74 -14.09 1.03 7.88
C PHE A 74 -14.70 0.09 8.92
N SER A 75 -15.14 -1.10 8.51
CA SER A 75 -15.74 -2.08 9.41
C SER A 75 -14.79 -2.50 10.52
N PHE A 76 -15.31 -2.68 11.72
CA PHE A 76 -14.63 -3.10 12.96
C PHE A 76 -13.41 -2.23 13.32
N ASN A 77 -12.31 -2.38 12.62
CA ASN A 77 -11.05 -1.66 12.86
C ASN A 77 -10.73 -0.79 11.65
N SER A 78 -11.13 0.48 11.70
CA SER A 78 -11.01 1.43 10.59
C SER A 78 -9.61 1.48 9.94
N PRO A 79 -8.46 1.52 10.65
CA PRO A 79 -7.14 1.53 10.03
C PRO A 79 -6.78 0.27 9.23
N SER A 80 -7.49 -0.85 9.40
CA SER A 80 -7.15 -2.13 8.80
C SER A 80 -7.31 -2.18 7.27
N TRP A 81 -8.00 -1.22 6.65
CA TRP A 81 -8.04 -1.13 5.19
C TRP A 81 -6.64 -1.02 4.55
N SER A 82 -5.72 -0.33 5.20
CA SER A 82 -4.34 -0.19 4.71
C SER A 82 -3.58 -1.52 4.72
N LEU A 83 -3.87 -2.40 5.67
CA LEU A 83 -3.32 -3.77 5.71
C LEU A 83 -3.79 -4.60 4.51
N GLY A 84 -5.02 -4.39 4.04
CA GLY A 84 -5.53 -5.02 2.81
C GLY A 84 -4.77 -4.55 1.56
N CYS A 85 -4.39 -3.28 1.48
CA CYS A 85 -3.50 -2.78 0.43
C CYS A 85 -2.12 -3.44 0.52
N GLU A 86 -1.53 -3.51 1.73
CA GLU A 86 -0.25 -4.19 1.93
C GLU A 86 -0.31 -5.67 1.57
N GLN A 87 -1.40 -6.35 1.90
CA GLN A 87 -1.59 -7.76 1.54
C GLN A 87 -1.57 -7.96 0.03
N LEU A 88 -2.28 -7.15 -0.74
CA LEU A 88 -2.22 -7.19 -2.21
C LEU A 88 -0.80 -6.95 -2.71
N PHE A 89 -0.11 -5.94 -2.18
CA PHE A 89 1.27 -5.64 -2.58
C PHE A 89 2.21 -6.82 -2.29
N TYR A 90 2.08 -7.44 -1.13
CA TYR A 90 2.89 -8.62 -0.79
C TYR A 90 2.54 -9.84 -1.63
N PHE A 91 1.28 -10.02 -1.99
CA PHE A 91 0.88 -11.08 -2.91
C PHE A 91 1.51 -10.88 -4.29
N CYS A 92 1.41 -9.67 -4.84
CA CYS A 92 1.92 -9.33 -6.18
C CYS A 92 3.46 -9.27 -6.24
N PHE A 93 4.13 -8.87 -5.15
CA PHE A 93 5.55 -8.57 -5.11
C PHE A 93 6.46 -9.63 -5.75
N PRO A 94 6.37 -10.94 -5.40
CA PRO A 94 7.26 -11.95 -5.98
C PRO A 94 7.04 -12.25 -7.46
N PHE A 95 5.89 -11.85 -8.01
CA PHE A 95 5.58 -12.00 -9.44
C PHE A 95 6.02 -10.79 -10.24
N VAL A 96 5.86 -9.60 -9.66
CA VAL A 96 6.07 -8.33 -10.34
C VAL A 96 7.56 -7.94 -10.36
N ILE A 97 8.33 -8.24 -9.31
CA ILE A 97 9.73 -7.86 -9.20
C ILE A 97 10.60 -8.35 -10.37
N PRO A 98 10.50 -9.60 -10.85
CA PRO A 98 11.30 -10.04 -12.00
C PRO A 98 11.05 -9.21 -13.28
N PHE A 99 9.83 -8.72 -13.47
CA PHE A 99 9.47 -7.87 -14.61
C PHE A 99 9.89 -6.41 -14.41
N LEU A 100 9.89 -5.93 -13.17
CA LEU A 100 10.21 -4.55 -12.80
C LEU A 100 11.70 -4.34 -12.49
N ASN A 101 12.58 -5.24 -12.89
CA ASN A 101 14.03 -5.13 -12.65
C ASN A 101 14.72 -4.03 -13.50
N SER A 102 13.97 -3.29 -14.29
CA SER A 102 14.46 -2.20 -15.14
C SER A 102 13.76 -0.88 -14.80
N ARG A 103 14.56 0.16 -14.50
CA ARG A 103 14.03 1.53 -14.28
C ARG A 103 13.19 2.03 -15.45
N ARG A 104 13.59 1.73 -16.69
CA ARG A 104 12.83 2.14 -17.88
C ARG A 104 11.42 1.55 -17.85
N LYS A 105 11.27 0.24 -17.53
CA LYS A 105 9.96 -0.41 -17.43
C LYS A 105 9.11 0.22 -16.33
N LEU A 106 9.69 0.50 -15.15
CA LEU A 106 8.99 1.16 -14.06
C LEU A 106 8.54 2.56 -14.43
N LEU A 107 9.41 3.36 -15.07
CA LEU A 107 9.05 4.70 -15.53
C LEU A 107 7.94 4.67 -16.57
N VAL A 108 7.96 3.73 -17.51
CA VAL A 108 6.88 3.54 -18.50
C VAL A 108 5.56 3.17 -17.80
N ILE A 109 5.58 2.24 -16.85
CA ILE A 109 4.38 1.87 -16.09
C ILE A 109 3.84 3.06 -15.32
N LEU A 110 4.67 3.80 -14.61
CA LEU A 110 4.26 4.97 -13.83
C LEU A 110 3.77 6.11 -14.73
N SER A 111 4.38 6.32 -15.91
CA SER A 111 3.93 7.34 -16.86
C SER A 111 2.54 7.05 -17.46
N ILE A 112 2.09 5.80 -17.39
CA ILE A 112 0.73 5.40 -17.78
C ILE A 112 -0.20 5.45 -16.56
N CYS A 113 0.20 4.83 -15.45
CA CYS A 113 -0.64 4.70 -14.26
C CYS A 113 -0.99 6.04 -13.61
N LEU A 114 -0.02 6.98 -13.50
CA LEU A 114 -0.25 8.27 -12.85
C LEU A 114 -1.27 9.15 -13.59
N PRO A 115 -1.17 9.36 -14.93
CA PRO A 115 -2.17 10.11 -15.65
C PRO A 115 -3.58 9.45 -15.62
N VAL A 116 -3.62 8.11 -15.71
CA VAL A 116 -4.90 7.38 -15.60
C VAL A 116 -5.52 7.57 -14.23
N MET A 117 -4.71 7.51 -13.16
CA MET A 117 -5.17 7.76 -11.80
C MET A 117 -5.68 9.20 -11.64
N LEU A 118 -4.93 10.20 -12.10
CA LEU A 118 -5.33 11.61 -12.02
C LEU A 118 -6.59 11.89 -12.82
N ALA A 119 -6.69 11.38 -14.06
CA ALA A 119 -7.88 11.51 -14.88
C ALA A 119 -9.09 10.81 -14.23
N GLY A 120 -8.89 9.62 -13.69
CA GLY A 120 -9.93 8.89 -12.98
C GLY A 120 -10.40 9.63 -11.73
N MET A 121 -9.51 10.19 -10.93
CA MET A 121 -9.88 11.03 -9.79
C MET A 121 -10.66 12.26 -10.21
N TYR A 122 -10.25 12.92 -11.28
CA TYR A 122 -10.96 14.10 -11.83
C TYR A 122 -12.37 13.78 -12.33
N LEU A 123 -12.58 12.59 -12.91
CA LEU A 123 -13.86 12.15 -13.45
C LEU A 123 -14.78 11.49 -12.40
N THR A 124 -14.27 11.19 -11.21
CA THR A 124 -15.03 10.53 -10.13
C THR A 124 -15.70 11.60 -9.27
N ALA A 125 -16.97 11.39 -8.90
CA ALA A 125 -17.69 12.27 -7.96
C ALA A 125 -16.95 12.31 -6.59
N ASP A 126 -16.90 13.48 -5.97
CA ASP A 126 -16.15 13.75 -4.73
C ASP A 126 -16.45 12.74 -3.61
N GLU A 127 -17.72 12.35 -3.45
CA GLU A 127 -18.17 11.38 -2.45
C GLU A 127 -17.52 9.99 -2.64
N GLN A 128 -17.19 9.65 -3.88
CA GLN A 128 -16.67 8.32 -4.26
C GLN A 128 -15.14 8.28 -4.35
N ILE A 129 -14.47 9.43 -4.43
CA ILE A 129 -13.00 9.51 -4.59
C ILE A 129 -12.30 8.70 -3.50
N LYS A 130 -12.75 8.82 -2.26
CA LYS A 130 -12.15 8.11 -1.12
C LYS A 130 -12.23 6.59 -1.29
N ALA A 131 -13.37 6.07 -1.70
CA ALA A 131 -13.60 4.64 -1.86
C ALA A 131 -12.79 4.04 -3.01
N TYR A 132 -12.79 4.69 -4.17
CA TYR A 132 -12.17 4.15 -5.38
C TYR A 132 -10.67 4.47 -5.50
N TRP A 133 -10.21 5.62 -5.02
CA TRP A 133 -8.86 6.10 -5.29
C TRP A 133 -7.95 6.11 -4.07
N TYR A 134 -8.50 6.30 -2.87
CA TYR A 134 -7.71 6.36 -1.66
C TYR A 134 -7.63 5.02 -0.93
N VAL A 135 -8.75 4.29 -0.82
CA VAL A 135 -8.84 3.04 -0.03
C VAL A 135 -8.59 1.80 -0.88
N ASN A 136 -9.02 1.79 -2.15
CA ASN A 136 -8.99 0.58 -2.97
C ASN A 136 -7.55 0.12 -3.26
N PRO A 137 -7.20 -1.16 -2.96
CA PRO A 137 -5.84 -1.68 -3.13
C PRO A 137 -5.32 -1.65 -4.56
N ILE A 138 -6.21 -1.79 -5.56
CA ILE A 138 -5.81 -1.82 -6.99
C ILE A 138 -5.32 -0.44 -7.44
N THR A 139 -6.05 0.62 -7.07
CA THR A 139 -5.68 1.99 -7.43
C THR A 139 -4.47 2.51 -6.64
N ARG A 140 -4.09 1.83 -5.55
CA ARG A 140 -2.89 2.09 -4.75
C ARG A 140 -1.64 1.35 -5.27
N LEU A 141 -1.76 0.48 -6.28
CA LEU A 141 -0.60 -0.18 -6.90
C LEU A 141 0.49 0.77 -7.42
N PRO A 142 0.19 1.95 -7.99
CA PRO A 142 1.22 2.94 -8.34
C PRO A 142 2.13 3.32 -7.18
N ASP A 143 1.61 3.46 -5.95
CA ASP A 143 2.41 3.76 -4.76
C ASP A 143 3.46 2.67 -4.52
N PHE A 144 3.07 1.41 -4.70
CA PHE A 144 3.98 0.28 -4.61
C PHE A 144 5.08 0.34 -5.70
N PHE A 145 4.74 0.68 -6.94
CA PHE A 145 5.72 0.83 -8.03
C PHE A 145 6.69 1.99 -7.80
N VAL A 146 6.20 3.11 -7.25
CA VAL A 146 7.06 4.22 -6.80
C VAL A 146 8.05 3.73 -5.75
N GLY A 147 7.60 2.95 -4.77
CA GLY A 147 8.48 2.37 -3.74
C GLY A 147 9.57 1.46 -4.33
N VAL A 148 9.25 0.67 -5.37
CA VAL A 148 10.23 -0.16 -6.08
C VAL A 148 11.23 0.70 -6.86
N LEU A 149 10.77 1.76 -7.53
CA LEU A 149 11.61 2.70 -8.26
C LEU A 149 12.58 3.44 -7.33
N LEU A 150 12.08 3.94 -6.20
CA LEU A 150 12.92 4.58 -5.19
C LEU A 150 14.01 3.65 -4.66
N TYR A 151 13.70 2.38 -4.44
CA TYR A 151 14.72 1.41 -4.07
C TYR A 151 15.79 1.24 -5.15
N GLN A 152 15.42 1.15 -6.43
CA GLN A 152 16.39 1.04 -7.52
C GLN A 152 17.24 2.31 -7.67
N ILE A 153 16.68 3.48 -7.43
CA ILE A 153 17.43 4.75 -7.40
C ILE A 153 18.40 4.74 -6.23
N TYR A 154 17.95 4.36 -5.04
CA TYR A 154 18.80 4.23 -3.86
C TYR A 154 19.99 3.31 -4.12
N GLN A 155 19.76 2.12 -4.67
CA GLN A 155 20.84 1.18 -5.02
C GLN A 155 21.88 1.78 -5.97
N ALA A 156 21.43 2.58 -6.92
CA ALA A 156 22.35 3.22 -7.87
C ALA A 156 23.16 4.38 -7.27
N LEU A 157 22.60 5.02 -6.26
CA LEU A 157 23.23 6.17 -5.60
C LEU A 157 24.04 5.75 -4.37
N HIS A 158 23.72 4.63 -3.75
CA HIS A 158 24.33 4.17 -2.49
C HIS A 158 25.86 4.10 -2.54
N ASN A 159 26.45 3.71 -3.67
CA ASN A 159 27.89 3.61 -3.84
C ASN A 159 28.54 4.92 -4.36
N LYS A 160 27.73 5.96 -4.61
CA LYS A 160 28.28 7.26 -5.02
C LYS A 160 28.61 8.09 -3.78
N LYS A 161 29.84 8.53 -3.66
CA LYS A 161 30.23 9.54 -2.66
C LYS A 161 29.51 10.85 -3.02
N ILE A 162 28.45 11.16 -2.30
CA ILE A 162 27.75 12.44 -2.42
C ILE A 162 28.55 13.45 -1.59
N SER A 163 28.87 14.61 -2.19
CA SER A 163 29.50 15.70 -1.45
C SER A 163 28.59 16.15 -0.30
N TYR A 164 29.22 16.52 0.82
CA TYR A 164 28.48 17.00 2.00
C TYR A 164 27.51 18.15 1.64
N SER A 165 27.97 19.12 0.85
CA SER A 165 27.13 20.23 0.39
C SER A 165 25.93 19.80 -0.44
N THR A 166 26.08 18.79 -1.30
CA THR A 166 24.97 18.25 -2.11
C THR A 166 23.96 17.48 -1.22
N GLY A 167 24.46 16.77 -0.21
CA GLY A 167 23.61 16.08 0.78
C GLY A 167 22.76 17.08 1.55
N THR A 168 23.38 18.10 2.14
CA THR A 168 22.68 19.16 2.89
C THR A 168 21.67 19.92 2.02
N LEU A 169 22.02 20.23 0.77
CA LEU A 169 21.11 20.90 -0.15
C LEU A 169 19.87 20.05 -0.44
N SER A 170 20.04 18.74 -0.63
CA SER A 170 18.90 17.83 -0.87
C SER A 170 17.99 17.69 0.33
N GLU A 171 18.54 17.68 1.55
CA GLU A 171 17.77 17.67 2.80
C GLU A 171 16.97 18.96 2.97
N VAL A 172 17.60 20.11 2.80
CA VAL A 172 16.92 21.42 2.87
C VAL A 172 15.83 21.53 1.80
N ALA A 173 16.09 21.09 0.57
CA ALA A 173 15.12 21.10 -0.51
C ALA A 173 13.90 20.19 -0.18
N SER A 174 14.14 19.02 0.42
CA SER A 174 13.08 18.10 0.83
C SER A 174 12.19 18.69 1.92
N VAL A 175 12.80 19.33 2.93
CA VAL A 175 12.06 20.03 4.00
C VAL A 175 11.29 21.23 3.43
N ALA A 176 11.89 22.01 2.55
CA ALA A 176 11.24 23.15 1.91
C ALA A 176 10.02 22.71 1.06
N LEU A 177 10.15 21.64 0.29
CA LEU A 177 9.03 21.06 -0.48
C LEU A 177 7.91 20.55 0.43
N PHE A 178 8.23 19.90 1.53
CA PHE A 178 7.25 19.45 2.51
C PHE A 178 6.48 20.62 3.12
N LEU A 179 7.21 21.68 3.55
CA LEU A 179 6.59 22.88 4.10
C LEU A 179 5.72 23.61 3.07
N LEU A 180 6.19 23.71 1.83
CA LEU A 180 5.42 24.32 0.75
C LEU A 180 4.12 23.55 0.47
N PHE A 181 4.19 22.22 0.43
CA PHE A 181 2.99 21.38 0.31
C PHE A 181 2.03 21.59 1.47
N TYR A 182 2.54 21.64 2.70
CA TYR A 182 1.72 21.85 3.91
C TYR A 182 1.05 23.23 3.95
N LEU A 183 1.72 24.26 3.42
CA LEU A 183 1.18 25.64 3.39
C LEU A 183 0.18 25.84 2.23
N CYS A 184 0.23 25.01 1.19
CA CYS A 184 -0.68 25.08 0.03
C CYS A 184 -1.87 24.11 0.13
N ALA A 185 -1.89 23.20 1.10
CA ALA A 185 -2.96 22.24 1.37
C ALA A 185 -3.99 22.80 2.36
#